data_3e55d26449e4dfa11939339dc67507e1
#
_entry.id   3e55d26449e4dfa11939339dc67507e1
#
_cell.length_a   1.000
_cell.length_b   1.000
_cell.length_c   1.000
_cell.angle_alpha   90.00
_cell.angle_beta   90.00
_cell.angle_gamma   90.00
#
_symmetry.space_group_name_H-M   'P 1'
#
loop_
_entity.id
_entity.type
_entity.pdbx_description
1 polymer ?
#
loop_
_entity_poly.entity_id
_entity_poly.type
_entity_poly.pdbx_seq_one_letter_code
_entity_poly.pdbx_strand_id
1 'polypeptide(L)'
;VNGDRPAQFRXPQPPIPPQSEPSQVIRRDTLPLRRPAEPSGAPPRQPTSAPPPPKPATGPVGPRRRRRXPXPAPPPRPAAPKARRKKTKRRWGKIVALSLLTAVLLAGAGILGGALWLDTALHREPVLRDYADRPGPGRGTNWLIVGSDSRQGLTAEQQQELTTGGDPGDGRTDTILLVHLAGLGSSTPTALVSIPRDSYVPVPGYGRDKINAAFAIGGAPLLVQTVEQATGLRIDHYAEIGFGGFAELVDALGGVRMCLTEPIGDPLAGIDLAPGCQQLDGRSALGYVRSRATPRADLDRMINQRQFMSALLRRAESPAVWLNPWRWYSVPRAAAAALTVDQGAHVFDLARLGWALHGHPTALTVPIGEFTTTDVGXVVGWNHDAAAEMFDALASDTPIPADAFDGPP
;
A
#
# COMPACT_ATOMS: atom_id res chain seq x y z
N VAL A 1 3.47 -27.61 -78.90
CA VAL A 1 3.59 -27.91 -77.48
C VAL A 1 3.48 -26.59 -76.79
N ASN A 2 2.27 -26.28 -76.29
CA ASN A 2 1.96 -25.02 -75.57
C ASN A 2 2.29 -25.14 -74.09
N GLY A 3 3.16 -24.22 -73.61
CA GLY A 3 3.46 -24.10 -72.21
C GLY A 3 2.51 -23.12 -71.54
N ASP A 4 1.68 -23.64 -70.63
CA ASP A 4 0.80 -22.83 -69.78
C ASP A 4 1.62 -22.17 -68.63
N ARG A 5 1.58 -20.81 -68.62
CA ARG A 5 2.10 -20.05 -67.47
C ARG A 5 1.02 -19.97 -66.37
N PRO A 6 1.33 -20.26 -65.14
CA PRO A 6 0.34 -20.08 -64.04
C PRO A 6 0.04 -18.61 -63.80
N ALA A 7 -1.22 -18.29 -63.54
CA ALA A 7 -1.71 -16.95 -63.26
C ALA A 7 -1.14 -16.43 -61.91
N GLN A 8 -0.55 -15.24 -61.95
CA GLN A 8 -0.09 -14.55 -60.72
C GLN A 8 -1.29 -13.97 -60.00
N PHE A 9 -1.52 -14.47 -58.80
CA PHE A 9 -2.50 -13.88 -57.90
C PHE A 9 -1.98 -12.52 -57.38
N ARG A 10 -2.71 -11.46 -57.69
CA ARG A 10 -2.45 -10.10 -57.17
C ARG A 10 -3.27 -9.89 -55.90
N UNK A 11 -2.80 -9.72 -54.80
CA UNK A 11 -3.37 -9.43 -53.84
C UNK A 11 -3.94 -8.31 -53.92
N PRO A 12 -4.88 -8.11 -53.33
CA PRO A 12 -5.51 -6.81 -53.30
C PRO A 12 -4.75 -5.81 -52.46
N GLN A 13 -4.54 -4.66 -52.96
CA GLN A 13 -3.90 -3.57 -52.18
C GLN A 13 -4.85 -3.09 -51.08
N PRO A 14 -4.32 -2.78 -49.90
CA PRO A 14 -5.15 -2.20 -48.81
C PRO A 14 -5.63 -0.78 -49.23
N PRO A 15 -6.79 -0.36 -48.76
CA PRO A 15 -7.34 0.96 -49.06
C PRO A 15 -6.45 2.08 -48.51
N ILE A 16 -6.26 3.10 -49.32
CA ILE A 16 -5.50 4.30 -48.96
C ILE A 16 -6.28 5.06 -47.89
N PRO A 17 -5.68 5.41 -46.75
CA PRO A 17 -6.38 6.20 -45.76
C PRO A 17 -6.69 7.61 -46.27
N PRO A 18 -7.81 8.21 -45.87
CA PRO A 18 -8.16 9.55 -46.31
C PRO A 18 -7.13 10.57 -45.85
N GLN A 19 -6.73 11.46 -46.72
CA GLN A 19 -5.79 12.54 -46.42
C GLN A 19 -6.48 13.50 -45.44
N SER A 20 -5.83 13.74 -44.31
CA SER A 20 -6.30 14.71 -43.32
C SER A 20 -6.22 16.12 -43.86
N GLU A 21 -7.34 16.85 -43.88
CA GLU A 21 -7.36 18.27 -44.21
C GLU A 21 -6.52 19.07 -43.20
N PRO A 22 -5.83 20.12 -43.61
CA PRO A 22 -5.06 20.92 -42.67
C PRO A 22 -5.98 21.64 -41.71
N SER A 23 -5.72 21.45 -40.44
CA SER A 23 -6.46 22.11 -39.34
C SER A 23 -6.35 23.62 -39.45
N GLN A 24 -7.48 24.30 -39.50
CA GLN A 24 -7.51 25.75 -39.42
C GLN A 24 -7.05 26.19 -38.03
N VAL A 25 -6.02 26.99 -37.99
CA VAL A 25 -5.53 27.63 -36.79
C VAL A 25 -6.56 28.68 -36.36
N ILE A 26 -7.36 28.38 -35.36
CA ILE A 26 -8.24 29.36 -34.73
C ILE A 26 -7.35 30.29 -33.92
N ARG A 27 -7.22 31.53 -34.39
CA ARG A 27 -6.60 32.59 -33.55
C ARG A 27 -7.50 32.85 -32.34
N ARG A 28 -6.98 32.61 -31.18
CA ARG A 28 -7.63 33.03 -29.92
C ARG A 28 -7.53 34.55 -29.83
N ASP A 29 -8.65 35.21 -30.02
CA ASP A 29 -8.76 36.62 -29.63
C ASP A 29 -8.59 36.71 -28.10
N THR A 30 -7.71 37.60 -27.72
CA THR A 30 -7.42 37.89 -26.32
C THR A 30 -8.62 38.53 -25.66
N LEU A 31 -9.34 37.78 -24.85
CA LEU A 31 -10.33 38.32 -23.92
C LEU A 31 -9.57 39.02 -22.77
N PRO A 32 -10.00 40.20 -22.37
CA PRO A 32 -9.34 40.89 -21.25
C PRO A 32 -9.55 40.12 -19.95
N LEU A 33 -8.48 39.98 -19.21
CA LEU A 33 -8.48 39.38 -17.88
C LEU A 33 -9.42 40.14 -16.94
N ARG A 34 -10.51 39.52 -16.53
CA ARG A 34 -11.34 40.04 -15.45
C ARG A 34 -10.51 39.99 -14.16
N ARG A 35 -10.26 41.14 -13.56
CA ARG A 35 -9.71 41.23 -12.22
C ARG A 35 -10.66 40.54 -11.23
N PRO A 36 -10.16 39.76 -10.27
CA PRO A 36 -11.01 39.23 -9.19
C PRO A 36 -11.60 40.41 -8.41
N ALA A 37 -12.91 40.37 -8.16
CA ALA A 37 -13.58 41.35 -7.31
C ALA A 37 -13.01 41.26 -5.89
N GLU A 38 -12.56 42.38 -5.35
CA GLU A 38 -12.20 42.50 -3.93
C GLU A 38 -13.46 42.24 -3.10
N PRO A 39 -13.35 41.50 -1.97
CA PRO A 39 -14.48 41.36 -1.06
C PRO A 39 -14.75 42.73 -0.42
N SER A 40 -16.00 43.18 -0.57
CA SER A 40 -16.50 44.40 0.04
C SER A 40 -16.27 44.35 1.57
N GLY A 41 -15.47 45.25 2.09
CA GLY A 41 -15.18 45.34 3.50
C GLY A 41 -16.42 45.73 4.32
N ALA A 42 -16.66 45.00 5.38
CA ALA A 42 -17.64 45.38 6.38
C ALA A 42 -17.25 46.71 7.02
N PRO A 43 -18.16 47.61 7.34
CA PRO A 43 -17.82 48.89 7.97
C PRO A 43 -17.20 48.67 9.36
N PRO A 44 -16.25 49.51 9.77
CA PRO A 44 -15.60 49.35 11.07
C PRO A 44 -16.58 49.57 12.20
N ARG A 45 -16.63 48.69 13.14
CA ARG A 45 -17.42 48.88 14.39
C ARG A 45 -16.76 49.99 15.21
N GLN A 46 -17.55 51.01 15.51
CA GLN A 46 -17.10 52.10 16.42
C GLN A 46 -16.91 51.50 17.83
N PRO A 47 -15.90 51.89 18.56
CA PRO A 47 -15.70 51.48 19.93
C PRO A 47 -16.79 52.14 20.82
N THR A 48 -17.58 51.31 21.48
CA THR A 48 -18.53 51.74 22.49
C THR A 48 -17.73 52.31 23.67
N SER A 49 -17.94 53.62 23.90
CA SER A 49 -17.35 54.33 25.05
C SER A 49 -17.89 53.78 26.36
N ALA A 50 -17.00 53.49 27.31
CA ALA A 50 -17.33 53.09 28.68
C ALA A 50 -18.14 54.17 29.40
N PRO A 51 -19.10 53.86 30.25
CA PRO A 51 -19.82 54.87 31.02
C PRO A 51 -18.91 55.52 32.06
N PRO A 52 -19.12 56.82 32.35
CA PRO A 52 -18.28 57.56 33.32
C PRO A 52 -18.55 57.08 34.78
N PRO A 53 -17.60 57.18 35.71
CA PRO A 53 -17.77 56.77 37.11
C PRO A 53 -18.77 57.70 37.82
N PRO A 54 -19.55 57.17 38.81
CA PRO A 54 -20.57 57.98 39.52
C PRO A 54 -19.91 59.08 40.40
N LYS A 55 -20.48 60.28 40.41
CA LYS A 55 -20.09 61.39 41.27
C LYS A 55 -20.36 61.07 42.74
N PRO A 56 -19.47 61.52 43.70
CA PRO A 56 -19.73 61.31 45.11
C PRO A 56 -20.92 62.16 45.58
N ALA A 57 -21.85 61.48 46.29
CA ALA A 57 -23.02 62.16 46.87
C ALA A 57 -22.61 62.96 48.12
N THR A 58 -22.88 64.24 48.11
CA THR A 58 -22.77 65.09 49.30
C THR A 58 -24.05 64.91 50.12
N GLY A 59 -23.96 64.11 51.22
CA GLY A 59 -25.05 63.99 52.20
C GLY A 59 -24.90 65.01 53.32
N PRO A 60 -26.02 65.43 53.96
CA PRO A 60 -25.99 66.48 54.97
C PRO A 60 -25.37 66.00 56.27
N VAL A 61 -24.65 66.98 56.94
CA VAL A 61 -23.97 66.80 58.23
C VAL A 61 -25.00 66.66 59.34
N GLY A 62 -25.11 65.52 60.01
CA GLY A 62 -25.95 65.27 61.22
C GLY A 62 -25.18 65.56 62.52
N PRO A 63 -25.88 65.78 63.63
CA PRO A 63 -25.26 66.28 64.85
C PRO A 63 -24.37 65.25 65.56
N ARG A 64 -23.28 65.79 66.14
CA ARG A 64 -22.26 65.07 66.91
C ARG A 64 -22.86 64.29 68.09
N ARG A 65 -22.75 62.95 68.07
CA ARG A 65 -23.01 62.13 69.25
C ARG A 65 -21.75 61.99 70.10
N ARG A 66 -22.02 62.09 71.42
CA ARG A 66 -21.00 61.97 72.50
C ARG A 66 -20.25 60.60 72.44
N ARG A 67 -18.96 60.70 72.66
CA ARG A 67 -18.10 59.54 72.78
C ARG A 67 -18.49 58.67 74.01
N ARG A 68 -18.75 57.39 73.71
CA ARG A 68 -18.80 56.37 74.77
C ARG A 68 -17.52 55.54 74.72
N UNK A 69 -16.87 54.95 75.85
CA UNK A 69 -15.97 54.29 75.91
C UNK A 69 -16.12 53.08 75.40
N PRO A 70 -15.09 52.85 75.04
CA PRO A 70 -15.09 51.50 74.57
C PRO A 70 -15.10 50.41 75.62
N UNK A 71 -16.00 49.54 75.58
CA UNK A 71 -16.06 48.58 76.25
C UNK A 71 -15.05 47.79 76.06
N PRO A 72 -14.65 46.89 76.86
CA PRO A 72 -13.56 45.96 76.65
C PRO A 72 -13.91 44.85 75.62
N ALA A 73 -12.95 44.55 74.79
CA ALA A 73 -13.09 43.55 73.74
C ALA A 73 -13.34 42.12 74.32
N PRO A 74 -14.24 41.34 73.72
CA PRO A 74 -14.43 39.95 74.20
C PRO A 74 -13.20 39.12 73.94
N PRO A 75 -12.92 38.09 74.72
CA PRO A 75 -11.74 37.21 74.59
C PRO A 75 -11.75 36.49 73.20
N PRO A 76 -10.57 36.25 72.61
CA PRO A 76 -10.50 35.59 71.30
C PRO A 76 -11.10 34.18 71.34
N ARG A 77 -12.03 33.88 70.43
CA ARG A 77 -12.59 32.53 70.30
C ARG A 77 -11.48 31.55 69.95
N PRO A 78 -11.47 30.36 70.55
CA PRO A 78 -10.49 29.33 70.17
C PRO A 78 -10.59 29.02 68.65
N ALA A 79 -9.45 29.02 67.99
CA ALA A 79 -9.37 28.72 66.56
C ALA A 79 -9.93 27.31 66.31
N ALA A 80 -10.92 27.23 65.40
CA ALA A 80 -11.47 25.92 64.98
C ALA A 80 -10.35 25.05 64.40
N PRO A 81 -10.28 23.77 64.72
CA PRO A 81 -9.23 22.91 64.17
C PRO A 81 -9.33 22.86 62.66
N LYS A 82 -8.23 23.23 61.98
CA LYS A 82 -8.12 23.17 60.52
C LYS A 82 -8.33 21.72 60.09
N ALA A 83 -9.45 21.45 59.45
CA ALA A 83 -9.79 20.12 58.95
C ALA A 83 -8.67 19.64 58.02
N ARG A 84 -8.13 18.45 58.32
CA ARG A 84 -7.10 17.75 57.50
C ARG A 84 -7.69 17.31 56.16
N ARG A 85 -7.69 18.18 55.18
CA ARG A 85 -8.23 17.93 53.84
C ARG A 85 -7.20 17.32 52.85
N LYS A 86 -6.21 16.55 53.32
CA LYS A 86 -5.08 16.12 52.49
C LYS A 86 -5.07 14.62 52.11
N LYS A 87 -5.98 13.78 52.55
CA LYS A 87 -5.90 12.31 52.28
C LYS A 87 -6.71 11.85 51.07
N THR A 88 -7.66 12.61 50.57
CA THR A 88 -8.52 12.18 49.45
C THR A 88 -7.85 12.30 48.08
N LYS A 89 -7.09 13.36 47.81
CA LYS A 89 -6.40 13.55 46.53
C LYS A 89 -5.39 12.46 46.22
N ARG A 90 -4.72 11.89 47.23
CA ARG A 90 -3.71 10.82 47.02
C ARG A 90 -4.36 9.48 46.71
N ARG A 91 -5.55 9.21 47.24
CA ARG A 91 -6.29 7.97 46.91
C ARG A 91 -6.86 8.02 45.48
N TRP A 92 -7.38 9.16 45.06
CA TRP A 92 -7.86 9.36 43.70
C TRP A 92 -6.75 9.20 42.65
N GLY A 93 -5.55 9.74 42.92
CA GLY A 93 -4.40 9.54 42.05
C GLY A 93 -4.03 8.07 41.87
N LYS A 94 -4.05 7.29 42.95
CA LYS A 94 -3.80 5.84 42.92
C LYS A 94 -4.87 5.08 42.15
N ILE A 95 -6.15 5.46 42.32
CA ILE A 95 -7.27 4.84 41.59
C ILE A 95 -7.14 5.12 40.09
N VAL A 96 -6.88 6.38 39.70
CA VAL A 96 -6.70 6.76 38.32
C VAL A 96 -5.49 6.02 37.70
N ALA A 97 -4.36 5.97 38.39
CA ALA A 97 -3.17 5.26 37.94
C ALA A 97 -3.44 3.76 37.76
N LEU A 98 -4.13 3.15 38.73
CA LEU A 98 -4.49 1.73 38.64
C LEU A 98 -5.48 1.46 37.50
N SER A 99 -6.48 2.33 37.30
CA SER A 99 -7.44 2.22 36.19
C SER A 99 -6.74 2.35 34.83
N LEU A 100 -5.80 3.29 34.72
CA LEU A 100 -5.02 3.44 33.50
C LEU A 100 -4.15 2.21 33.24
N LEU A 101 -3.48 1.71 34.26
CA LEU A 101 -2.67 0.49 34.14
C LEU A 101 -3.54 -0.70 33.74
N THR A 102 -4.71 -0.87 34.35
CA THR A 102 -5.65 -1.95 34.01
C THR A 102 -6.11 -1.80 32.56
N ALA A 103 -6.45 -0.58 32.12
CA ALA A 103 -6.86 -0.31 30.74
C ALA A 103 -5.75 -0.65 29.75
N VAL A 104 -4.50 -0.28 30.06
CA VAL A 104 -3.33 -0.60 29.21
C VAL A 104 -3.12 -2.12 29.15
N LEU A 105 -3.23 -2.82 30.30
CA LEU A 105 -3.07 -4.28 30.33
C LEU A 105 -4.17 -4.98 29.54
N LEU A 106 -5.41 -4.52 29.66
CA LEU A 106 -6.54 -5.09 28.91
C LEU A 106 -6.39 -4.82 27.41
N ALA A 107 -5.96 -3.62 27.04
CA ALA A 107 -5.67 -3.28 25.63
C ALA A 107 -4.53 -4.17 25.09
N GLY A 108 -3.45 -4.33 25.86
CA GLY A 108 -2.34 -5.20 25.49
C GLY A 108 -2.76 -6.66 25.31
N ALA A 109 -3.57 -7.17 26.27
CA ALA A 109 -4.11 -8.52 26.19
C ALA A 109 -5.04 -8.69 24.98
N GLY A 110 -5.84 -7.68 24.68
CA GLY A 110 -6.72 -7.70 23.50
C GLY A 110 -5.92 -7.72 22.18
N ILE A 111 -4.88 -6.89 22.09
CA ILE A 111 -3.99 -6.85 20.91
C ILE A 111 -3.28 -8.20 20.73
N LEU A 112 -2.73 -8.74 21.81
CA LEU A 112 -2.03 -10.03 21.78
C LEU A 112 -2.99 -11.16 21.42
N GLY A 113 -4.18 -11.20 22.03
CA GLY A 113 -5.21 -12.21 21.72
C GLY A 113 -5.67 -12.12 20.27
N GLY A 114 -5.85 -10.89 19.76
CA GLY A 114 -6.20 -10.66 18.36
C GLY A 114 -5.09 -11.10 17.41
N ALA A 115 -3.84 -10.81 17.74
CA ALA A 115 -2.67 -11.23 16.95
C ALA A 115 -2.56 -12.77 16.90
N LEU A 116 -2.74 -13.44 18.04
CA LEU A 116 -2.71 -14.91 18.09
C LEU A 116 -3.87 -15.52 17.30
N TRP A 117 -5.06 -14.92 17.38
CA TRP A 117 -6.21 -15.36 16.59
C TRP A 117 -5.94 -15.21 15.09
N LEU A 118 -5.41 -14.06 14.66
CA LEU A 118 -5.04 -13.84 13.26
C LEU A 118 -3.97 -14.82 12.81
N ASP A 119 -3.02 -15.14 13.69
CA ASP A 119 -1.96 -16.11 13.37
C ASP A 119 -2.56 -17.48 13.05
N THR A 120 -3.59 -17.91 13.79
CA THR A 120 -4.27 -19.18 13.51
C THR A 120 -5.13 -19.13 12.24
N ALA A 121 -5.53 -17.93 11.81
CA ALA A 121 -6.35 -17.73 10.61
C ALA A 121 -5.52 -17.72 9.31
N LEU A 122 -4.20 -17.60 9.39
CA LEU A 122 -3.33 -17.61 8.21
C LEU A 122 -3.33 -18.97 7.53
N HIS A 123 -3.43 -18.96 6.20
CA HIS A 123 -3.27 -20.15 5.38
C HIS A 123 -1.78 -20.42 5.18
N ARG A 124 -1.30 -21.56 5.67
CA ARG A 124 0.11 -21.93 5.60
C ARG A 124 0.33 -23.12 4.70
N GLU A 125 1.38 -23.03 3.86
CA GLU A 125 1.78 -24.10 2.97
C GLU A 125 3.29 -24.38 3.09
N PRO A 126 3.73 -25.65 2.86
CA PRO A 126 5.16 -26.00 2.91
C PRO A 126 5.86 -25.58 1.62
N VAL A 127 6.03 -24.28 1.46
CA VAL A 127 6.58 -23.66 0.24
C VAL A 127 8.11 -23.68 0.23
N LEU A 128 8.72 -23.39 1.39
CA LEU A 128 10.18 -23.27 1.53
C LEU A 128 10.76 -24.65 1.82
N ARG A 129 11.26 -25.32 0.78
CA ARG A 129 11.84 -26.64 0.87
C ARG A 129 13.35 -26.58 0.80
N ASP A 130 14.01 -27.41 1.58
CA ASP A 130 15.45 -27.58 1.45
C ASP A 130 15.77 -28.47 0.26
N TYR A 131 16.82 -28.12 -0.45
CA TYR A 131 17.34 -28.87 -1.59
C TYR A 131 18.86 -28.69 -1.66
N ALA A 132 19.53 -29.58 -2.41
CA ALA A 132 20.95 -29.47 -2.63
C ALA A 132 21.28 -28.14 -3.29
N ASP A 133 22.35 -27.49 -2.84
CA ASP A 133 22.81 -26.18 -3.35
C ASP A 133 21.85 -25.01 -3.09
N ARG A 134 20.93 -25.14 -2.15
CA ARG A 134 20.10 -24.03 -1.72
C ARG A 134 20.99 -22.90 -1.15
N PRO A 135 20.81 -21.64 -1.58
CA PRO A 135 21.59 -20.54 -1.03
C PRO A 135 21.56 -20.51 0.50
N GLY A 136 22.69 -20.21 1.11
CA GLY A 136 22.78 -20.04 2.56
C GLY A 136 22.05 -18.78 3.02
N PRO A 137 21.78 -18.69 4.34
CA PRO A 137 21.10 -17.49 4.86
C PRO A 137 21.99 -16.25 4.65
N GLY A 138 21.40 -15.20 4.10
CA GLY A 138 22.03 -13.91 3.91
C GLY A 138 21.88 -13.02 5.14
N ARG A 139 22.20 -11.76 4.98
CA ARG A 139 21.91 -10.74 5.97
C ARG A 139 20.55 -10.13 5.67
N GLY A 140 19.81 -9.77 6.71
CA GLY A 140 18.46 -9.28 6.56
C GLY A 140 17.47 -10.41 6.35
N THR A 141 16.32 -10.08 5.76
CA THR A 141 15.22 -11.04 5.55
C THR A 141 14.65 -10.85 4.15
N ASN A 142 14.57 -11.91 3.37
CA ASN A 142 14.04 -11.87 2.00
C ASN A 142 12.64 -12.49 1.96
N TRP A 143 11.70 -11.72 1.48
CA TRP A 143 10.33 -12.16 1.20
C TRP A 143 10.12 -12.32 -0.29
N LEU A 144 9.47 -13.40 -0.70
CA LEU A 144 8.94 -13.54 -2.05
C LEU A 144 7.43 -13.33 -1.98
N ILE A 145 6.95 -12.26 -2.60
CA ILE A 145 5.52 -11.93 -2.64
C ILE A 145 5.00 -12.19 -4.05
N VAL A 146 3.94 -12.98 -4.14
CA VAL A 146 3.44 -13.48 -5.41
C VAL A 146 1.95 -13.12 -5.56
N GLY A 147 1.62 -12.47 -6.67
CA GLY A 147 0.23 -12.32 -7.09
C GLY A 147 -0.10 -13.43 -8.08
N SER A 148 -1.02 -14.31 -7.70
CA SER A 148 -1.42 -15.43 -8.55
C SER A 148 -2.83 -15.22 -9.10
N ASP A 149 -3.10 -15.81 -10.28
CA ASP A 149 -4.44 -15.85 -10.83
C ASP A 149 -5.26 -17.02 -10.24
N SER A 150 -4.84 -17.49 -9.06
CA SER A 150 -5.54 -18.52 -8.32
C SER A 150 -7.00 -18.11 -8.08
N ARG A 151 -7.89 -19.01 -8.42
CA ARG A 151 -9.34 -18.87 -8.22
C ARG A 151 -9.82 -19.72 -7.05
N GLN A 152 -8.89 -20.23 -6.24
CA GLN A 152 -9.23 -21.05 -5.07
C GLN A 152 -10.13 -20.23 -4.13
N GLY A 153 -11.22 -20.85 -3.74
CA GLY A 153 -12.21 -20.24 -2.86
C GLY A 153 -13.23 -19.35 -3.56
N LEU A 154 -13.09 -19.09 -4.86
CA LEU A 154 -14.09 -18.29 -5.61
C LEU A 154 -15.21 -19.19 -6.14
N THR A 155 -16.47 -18.80 -5.91
CA THR A 155 -17.62 -19.43 -6.55
C THR A 155 -17.68 -19.03 -8.02
N ALA A 156 -18.49 -19.74 -8.81
CA ALA A 156 -18.70 -19.41 -10.23
C ALA A 156 -19.25 -17.99 -10.40
N GLU A 157 -20.13 -17.56 -9.52
CA GLU A 157 -20.71 -16.21 -9.53
C GLU A 157 -19.63 -15.15 -9.26
N GLN A 158 -18.79 -15.41 -8.26
CA GLN A 158 -17.66 -14.49 -7.93
C GLN A 158 -16.67 -14.42 -9.08
N GLN A 159 -16.39 -15.53 -9.77
CA GLN A 159 -15.50 -15.53 -10.94
C GLN A 159 -16.08 -14.66 -12.06
N GLN A 160 -17.39 -14.74 -12.29
CA GLN A 160 -18.08 -13.90 -13.27
C GLN A 160 -18.05 -12.41 -12.84
N GLU A 161 -18.34 -12.14 -11.58
CA GLU A 161 -18.35 -10.77 -11.03
C GLU A 161 -16.98 -10.10 -11.16
N LEU A 162 -15.91 -10.84 -10.88
CA LEU A 162 -14.55 -10.35 -10.97
C LEU A 162 -13.97 -10.40 -12.40
N THR A 163 -14.73 -10.96 -13.34
CA THR A 163 -14.31 -11.09 -14.75
C THR A 163 -12.97 -11.83 -14.87
N THR A 164 -12.84 -12.95 -14.12
CA THR A 164 -11.58 -13.71 -14.11
C THR A 164 -11.46 -14.71 -15.27
N GLY A 165 -12.45 -14.74 -16.14
CA GLY A 165 -12.47 -15.60 -17.33
C GLY A 165 -12.81 -17.05 -17.04
N GLY A 166 -13.09 -17.79 -18.10
CA GLY A 166 -13.51 -19.18 -18.01
C GLY A 166 -12.41 -20.23 -18.13
N ASP A 167 -11.19 -19.84 -18.43
CA ASP A 167 -10.09 -20.78 -18.60
C ASP A 167 -9.62 -21.29 -17.23
N PRO A 168 -9.76 -22.60 -16.96
CA PRO A 168 -9.28 -23.20 -15.71
C PRO A 168 -7.76 -23.40 -15.69
N GLY A 169 -7.03 -22.63 -16.46
CA GLY A 169 -5.58 -22.76 -16.61
C GLY A 169 -4.85 -22.98 -15.30
N ASP A 170 -3.83 -23.79 -15.35
CA ASP A 170 -2.94 -24.07 -14.22
C ASP A 170 -2.43 -22.71 -13.68
N GLY A 171 -2.81 -22.37 -12.46
CA GLY A 171 -2.59 -21.08 -11.86
C GLY A 171 -1.23 -20.46 -12.26
N ARG A 172 -1.25 -19.25 -12.78
CA ARG A 172 -0.05 -18.51 -13.19
C ARG A 172 0.22 -17.39 -12.23
N THR A 173 1.47 -17.00 -12.14
CA THR A 173 1.84 -15.80 -11.41
C THR A 173 1.99 -14.64 -12.38
N ASP A 174 1.29 -13.56 -12.09
CA ASP A 174 1.40 -12.33 -12.89
C ASP A 174 2.32 -11.31 -12.23
N THR A 175 2.51 -11.41 -10.92
CA THR A 175 3.34 -10.49 -10.14
C THR A 175 4.30 -11.29 -9.27
N ILE A 176 5.58 -11.00 -9.38
CA ILE A 176 6.63 -11.62 -8.56
C ILE A 176 7.48 -10.47 -7.99
N LEU A 177 7.42 -10.31 -6.68
CA LEU A 177 8.13 -9.25 -5.96
C LEU A 177 9.07 -9.86 -4.93
N LEU A 178 10.34 -9.48 -5.00
CA LEU A 178 11.33 -9.81 -3.98
C LEU A 178 11.47 -8.59 -3.06
N VAL A 179 11.20 -8.77 -1.77
CA VAL A 179 11.32 -7.69 -0.79
C VAL A 179 12.45 -8.03 0.17
N HIS A 180 13.45 -7.16 0.23
CA HIS A 180 14.58 -7.30 1.17
C HIS A 180 14.39 -6.32 2.34
N LEU A 181 14.31 -6.88 3.55
CA LEU A 181 14.26 -6.13 4.80
C LEU A 181 15.64 -6.16 5.44
N ALA A 182 16.14 -4.99 5.78
CA ALA A 182 17.45 -4.84 6.44
C ALA A 182 17.53 -5.64 7.74
N GLY A 183 18.69 -6.16 8.01
CA GLY A 183 19.00 -6.84 9.27
C GLY A 183 19.08 -5.87 10.45
N LEU A 184 19.09 -6.42 11.65
CA LEU A 184 19.19 -5.62 12.87
C LEU A 184 20.48 -4.80 12.87
N GLY A 185 20.35 -3.50 13.07
CA GLY A 185 21.47 -2.58 13.10
C GLY A 185 21.95 -2.09 11.73
N SER A 186 21.34 -2.57 10.65
CA SER A 186 21.62 -2.10 9.29
C SER A 186 20.81 -0.84 8.98
N SER A 187 21.41 0.06 8.21
CA SER A 187 20.74 1.28 7.71
C SER A 187 20.33 1.15 6.25
N THR A 188 20.46 -0.03 5.66
CA THR A 188 20.06 -0.29 4.27
C THR A 188 18.56 -0.07 4.10
N PRO A 189 18.13 0.70 3.10
CA PRO A 189 16.69 0.87 2.85
C PRO A 189 16.03 -0.46 2.44
N THR A 190 14.77 -0.63 2.81
CA THR A 190 13.96 -1.75 2.31
C THR A 190 13.92 -1.68 0.78
N ALA A 191 14.24 -2.79 0.12
CA ALA A 191 14.20 -2.87 -1.34
C ALA A 191 13.01 -3.71 -1.78
N LEU A 192 12.30 -3.20 -2.79
CA LEU A 192 11.16 -3.88 -3.43
C LEU A 192 11.54 -4.12 -4.88
N VAL A 193 11.97 -5.34 -5.21
CA VAL A 193 12.48 -5.69 -6.55
C VAL A 193 11.41 -6.45 -7.33
N SER A 194 10.92 -5.86 -8.41
CA SER A 194 10.00 -6.53 -9.35
C SER A 194 10.78 -7.46 -10.26
N ILE A 195 10.36 -8.71 -10.31
CA ILE A 195 10.91 -9.72 -11.23
C ILE A 195 9.91 -9.88 -12.38
N PRO A 196 10.28 -9.51 -13.62
CA PRO A 196 9.35 -9.71 -14.75
C PRO A 196 8.94 -11.18 -14.87
N ARG A 197 7.67 -11.44 -15.04
CA ARG A 197 7.13 -12.82 -15.12
C ARG A 197 7.68 -13.60 -16.31
N ASP A 198 8.07 -12.89 -17.37
CA ASP A 198 8.66 -13.48 -18.58
C ASP A 198 10.19 -13.55 -18.54
N SER A 199 10.81 -13.39 -17.35
CA SER A 199 12.26 -13.54 -17.14
C SER A 199 12.71 -14.93 -17.58
N TYR A 200 13.71 -15.01 -18.46
CA TYR A 200 14.22 -16.25 -19.03
C TYR A 200 15.31 -16.83 -18.14
N VAL A 201 14.96 -17.77 -17.29
CA VAL A 201 15.83 -18.32 -16.26
C VAL A 201 15.86 -19.85 -16.30
N PRO A 202 16.91 -20.49 -15.75
CA PRO A 202 16.86 -21.93 -15.55
C PRO A 202 15.78 -22.31 -14.53
N VAL A 203 14.87 -23.19 -14.91
CA VAL A 203 13.85 -23.77 -13.99
C VAL A 203 14.36 -25.16 -13.60
N PRO A 204 14.62 -25.39 -12.30
CA PRO A 204 15.24 -26.65 -11.84
C PRO A 204 14.48 -27.89 -12.32
N GLY A 205 15.17 -28.75 -13.07
CA GLY A 205 14.60 -29.99 -13.61
C GLY A 205 13.84 -29.84 -14.94
N TYR A 206 13.68 -28.61 -15.45
CA TYR A 206 12.84 -28.36 -16.64
C TYR A 206 13.53 -27.53 -17.74
N GLY A 207 14.82 -27.18 -17.54
CA GLY A 207 15.55 -26.39 -18.52
C GLY A 207 15.29 -24.88 -18.33
N ARG A 208 15.52 -24.09 -19.40
CA ARG A 208 15.28 -22.64 -19.33
C ARG A 208 13.88 -22.32 -19.83
N ASP A 209 13.16 -21.50 -19.05
CA ASP A 209 11.79 -21.09 -19.37
C ASP A 209 11.51 -19.72 -18.71
N LYS A 210 10.33 -19.21 -18.96
CA LYS A 210 9.81 -18.03 -18.23
C LYS A 210 9.67 -18.35 -16.75
N ILE A 211 10.07 -17.42 -15.89
CA ILE A 211 10.05 -17.67 -14.44
C ILE A 211 8.63 -18.00 -13.93
N ASN A 212 7.58 -17.42 -14.53
CA ASN A 212 6.21 -17.74 -14.14
C ASN A 212 5.77 -19.16 -14.53
N ALA A 213 6.45 -19.78 -15.48
CA ALA A 213 6.18 -21.19 -15.84
C ALA A 213 6.53 -22.13 -14.67
N ALA A 214 7.52 -21.77 -13.85
CA ALA A 214 7.86 -22.57 -12.66
C ALA A 214 6.67 -22.72 -11.72
N PHE A 215 5.86 -21.67 -11.56
CA PHE A 215 4.65 -21.74 -10.73
C PHE A 215 3.61 -22.69 -11.33
N ALA A 216 3.40 -22.61 -12.65
CA ALA A 216 2.44 -23.48 -13.33
C ALA A 216 2.88 -24.96 -13.31
N ILE A 217 4.19 -25.21 -13.40
CA ILE A 217 4.75 -26.57 -13.42
C ILE A 217 4.77 -27.21 -12.03
N GLY A 218 5.29 -26.51 -11.04
CA GLY A 218 5.55 -27.08 -9.70
C GLY A 218 5.04 -26.24 -8.53
N GLY A 219 4.18 -25.26 -8.81
CA GLY A 219 3.60 -24.42 -7.76
C GLY A 219 4.61 -23.49 -7.09
N ALA A 220 4.21 -23.00 -5.94
CA ALA A 220 5.04 -22.09 -5.15
C ALA A 220 6.42 -22.66 -4.79
N PRO A 221 6.56 -23.93 -4.40
CA PRO A 221 7.89 -24.46 -4.08
C PRO A 221 8.89 -24.39 -5.25
N LEU A 222 8.47 -24.72 -6.47
CA LEU A 222 9.34 -24.66 -7.63
C LEU A 222 9.65 -23.20 -8.01
N LEU A 223 8.68 -22.32 -7.88
CA LEU A 223 8.91 -20.88 -8.12
C LEU A 223 9.97 -20.33 -7.14
N VAL A 224 9.82 -20.64 -5.83
CA VAL A 224 10.80 -20.22 -4.82
C VAL A 224 12.20 -20.73 -5.18
N GLN A 225 12.32 -22.02 -5.48
CA GLN A 225 13.60 -22.62 -5.86
C GLN A 225 14.19 -21.93 -7.10
N THR A 226 13.36 -21.65 -8.09
CA THR A 226 13.78 -20.96 -9.33
C THR A 226 14.31 -19.56 -9.02
N VAL A 227 13.59 -18.79 -8.17
CA VAL A 227 14.02 -17.45 -7.77
C VAL A 227 15.33 -17.53 -6.97
N GLU A 228 15.42 -18.44 -6.00
CA GLU A 228 16.63 -18.61 -5.20
C GLU A 228 17.87 -18.91 -6.07
N GLN A 229 17.71 -19.81 -7.05
CA GLN A 229 18.82 -20.17 -7.94
C GLN A 229 19.16 -19.06 -8.94
N ALA A 230 18.15 -18.34 -9.43
CA ALA A 230 18.37 -17.24 -10.39
C ALA A 230 19.03 -16.02 -9.74
N THR A 231 18.72 -15.75 -8.46
CA THR A 231 19.22 -14.56 -7.75
C THR A 231 20.40 -14.83 -6.84
N GLY A 232 20.59 -16.09 -6.42
CA GLY A 232 21.56 -16.45 -5.39
C GLY A 232 21.14 -16.09 -3.97
N LEU A 233 19.90 -15.60 -3.80
CA LEU A 233 19.38 -15.18 -2.50
C LEU A 233 18.51 -16.28 -1.89
N ARG A 234 18.68 -16.54 -0.60
CA ARG A 234 17.78 -17.41 0.15
C ARG A 234 16.47 -16.64 0.42
N ILE A 235 15.35 -17.26 0.14
CA ILE A 235 14.03 -16.75 0.49
C ILE A 235 13.69 -17.24 1.89
N ASP A 236 13.46 -16.31 2.81
CA ASP A 236 13.15 -16.59 4.21
C ASP A 236 11.66 -16.75 4.45
N HIS A 237 10.85 -16.00 3.68
CA HIS A 237 9.39 -16.02 3.80
C HIS A 237 8.73 -15.91 2.42
N TYR A 238 7.53 -16.45 2.33
CA TYR A 238 6.70 -16.44 1.13
C TYR A 238 5.31 -15.92 1.48
N ALA A 239 4.75 -15.11 0.60
CA ALA A 239 3.36 -14.68 0.72
C ALA A 239 2.72 -14.65 -0.67
N GLU A 240 1.54 -15.20 -0.80
CA GLU A 240 0.79 -15.24 -2.05
C GLU A 240 -0.61 -14.65 -1.83
N ILE A 241 -1.05 -13.84 -2.78
CA ILE A 241 -2.42 -13.33 -2.81
C ILE A 241 -3.07 -13.70 -4.15
N GLY A 242 -4.23 -14.35 -4.07
CA GLY A 242 -5.06 -14.68 -5.24
C GLY A 242 -6.05 -13.58 -5.56
N PHE A 243 -6.75 -13.73 -6.69
CA PHE A 243 -7.68 -12.70 -7.20
C PHE A 243 -8.80 -12.37 -6.20
N GLY A 244 -9.43 -13.40 -5.63
CA GLY A 244 -10.54 -13.21 -4.69
C GLY A 244 -10.09 -12.47 -3.42
N GLY A 245 -9.00 -12.96 -2.83
CA GLY A 245 -8.43 -12.34 -1.63
C GLY A 245 -8.03 -10.88 -1.86
N PHE A 246 -7.43 -10.60 -3.01
CA PHE A 246 -7.08 -9.22 -3.38
C PHE A 246 -8.31 -8.31 -3.42
N ALA A 247 -9.37 -8.75 -4.11
CA ALA A 247 -10.59 -7.96 -4.24
C ALA A 247 -11.25 -7.73 -2.86
N GLU A 248 -11.34 -8.78 -2.04
CA GLU A 248 -11.92 -8.68 -0.69
C GLU A 248 -11.12 -7.74 0.21
N LEU A 249 -9.78 -7.77 0.12
CA LEU A 249 -8.93 -6.87 0.91
C LEU A 249 -9.14 -5.40 0.51
N VAL A 250 -9.22 -5.12 -0.79
CA VAL A 250 -9.49 -3.75 -1.29
C VAL A 250 -10.86 -3.27 -0.77
N ASP A 251 -11.88 -4.13 -0.84
CA ASP A 251 -13.23 -3.79 -0.37
C ASP A 251 -13.26 -3.57 1.16
N ALA A 252 -12.52 -4.39 1.92
CA ALA A 252 -12.43 -4.23 3.38
C ALA A 252 -11.79 -2.89 3.76
N LEU A 253 -10.85 -2.39 2.95
CA LEU A 253 -10.23 -1.06 3.13
C LEU A 253 -11.17 0.09 2.70
N GLY A 254 -12.31 -0.23 2.09
CA GLY A 254 -13.24 0.76 1.55
C GLY A 254 -12.81 1.33 0.21
N GLY A 255 -12.06 0.53 -0.56
CA GLY A 255 -11.56 0.94 -1.85
C GLY A 255 -10.23 1.71 -1.78
N VAL A 256 -9.59 1.86 -2.93
CA VAL A 256 -8.29 2.54 -3.08
C VAL A 256 -8.44 3.68 -4.08
N ARG A 257 -7.96 4.87 -3.72
CA ARG A 257 -7.99 6.04 -4.60
C ARG A 257 -6.83 6.01 -5.58
N MET A 258 -7.18 6.03 -6.88
CA MET A 258 -6.21 6.08 -7.98
C MET A 258 -6.49 7.30 -8.86
N CYS A 259 -5.43 7.90 -9.39
CA CYS A 259 -5.53 9.03 -10.32
C CYS A 259 -4.95 8.59 -11.67
N LEU A 260 -5.81 8.51 -12.68
CA LEU A 260 -5.45 8.05 -14.02
C LEU A 260 -5.24 9.26 -14.94
N THR A 261 -4.14 9.27 -15.69
CA THR A 261 -3.88 10.31 -16.69
C THR A 261 -4.67 10.08 -17.96
N GLU A 262 -4.91 8.80 -18.30
CA GLU A 262 -5.63 8.39 -19.51
C GLU A 262 -6.72 7.39 -19.15
N PRO A 263 -7.76 7.26 -19.98
CA PRO A 263 -8.80 6.24 -19.72
C PRO A 263 -8.23 4.84 -19.97
N ILE A 264 -8.73 3.85 -19.20
CA ILE A 264 -8.36 2.45 -19.39
C ILE A 264 -9.64 1.65 -19.60
N GLY A 265 -9.88 1.23 -20.85
CA GLY A 265 -10.98 0.35 -21.21
C GLY A 265 -10.44 -1.03 -21.56
N ASP A 266 -10.75 -2.03 -20.74
CA ASP A 266 -10.27 -3.39 -20.93
C ASP A 266 -11.41 -4.39 -20.62
N PRO A 267 -12.15 -4.81 -21.66
CA PRO A 267 -13.22 -5.78 -21.45
C PRO A 267 -12.74 -7.13 -20.92
N LEU A 268 -11.50 -7.53 -21.21
CA LEU A 268 -10.94 -8.80 -20.71
C LEU A 268 -10.62 -8.72 -19.22
N ALA A 269 -10.31 -7.52 -18.73
CA ALA A 269 -10.11 -7.27 -17.31
C ALA A 269 -11.39 -6.79 -16.60
N GLY A 270 -12.45 -6.56 -17.37
CA GLY A 270 -13.76 -6.16 -16.86
C GLY A 270 -13.83 -4.72 -16.36
N ILE A 271 -13.03 -3.81 -16.94
CA ILE A 271 -12.98 -2.42 -16.49
C ILE A 271 -13.17 -1.42 -17.64
N ASP A 272 -13.76 -0.28 -17.28
CA ASP A 272 -13.85 0.91 -18.11
C ASP A 272 -13.68 2.12 -17.17
N LEU A 273 -12.44 2.58 -17.04
CA LEU A 273 -12.06 3.60 -16.06
C LEU A 273 -11.78 4.93 -16.78
N ALA A 274 -12.47 5.97 -16.37
CA ALA A 274 -12.27 7.33 -16.90
C ALA A 274 -10.96 7.93 -16.37
N PRO A 275 -10.37 8.92 -17.09
CA PRO A 275 -9.24 9.67 -16.53
C PRO A 275 -9.69 10.50 -15.31
N GLY A 276 -8.74 10.80 -14.44
CA GLY A 276 -8.98 11.55 -13.21
C GLY A 276 -8.84 10.70 -11.97
N CYS A 277 -9.07 11.30 -10.81
CA CYS A 277 -8.95 10.62 -9.53
C CYS A 277 -10.28 9.97 -9.15
N GLN A 278 -10.26 8.68 -8.84
CA GLN A 278 -11.45 7.90 -8.54
C GLN A 278 -11.15 6.81 -7.51
N GLN A 279 -12.20 6.38 -6.82
CA GLN A 279 -12.12 5.31 -5.83
C GLN A 279 -12.38 3.99 -6.54
N LEU A 280 -11.40 3.09 -6.52
CA LEU A 280 -11.55 1.75 -7.09
C LEU A 280 -11.99 0.78 -6.00
N ASP A 281 -13.06 0.05 -6.25
CA ASP A 281 -13.48 -1.10 -5.42
C ASP A 281 -12.62 -2.32 -5.77
N GLY A 282 -12.88 -3.45 -5.11
CA GLY A 282 -12.09 -4.67 -5.31
C GLY A 282 -12.10 -5.16 -6.74
N ARG A 283 -13.24 -5.12 -7.41
CA ARG A 283 -13.38 -5.54 -8.81
C ARG A 283 -12.59 -4.61 -9.75
N SER A 284 -12.79 -3.31 -9.61
CA SER A 284 -12.12 -2.31 -10.45
C SER A 284 -10.62 -2.30 -10.23
N ALA A 285 -10.19 -2.46 -8.96
CA ALA A 285 -8.77 -2.56 -8.61
C ALA A 285 -8.13 -3.81 -9.22
N LEU A 286 -8.82 -4.95 -9.14
CA LEU A 286 -8.33 -6.20 -9.74
C LEU A 286 -8.19 -6.05 -11.26
N GLY A 287 -9.18 -5.45 -11.91
CA GLY A 287 -9.12 -5.16 -13.35
C GLY A 287 -7.96 -4.23 -13.69
N TYR A 288 -7.75 -3.19 -12.89
CA TYR A 288 -6.68 -2.21 -13.10
C TYR A 288 -5.28 -2.87 -13.08
N VAL A 289 -5.02 -3.72 -12.08
CA VAL A 289 -3.70 -4.35 -11.95
C VAL A 289 -3.48 -5.49 -12.96
N ARG A 290 -4.56 -6.01 -13.58
CA ARG A 290 -4.50 -7.06 -14.60
C ARG A 290 -4.45 -6.51 -16.02
N SER A 291 -4.93 -5.29 -16.24
CA SER A 291 -5.13 -4.74 -17.58
C SER A 291 -3.82 -4.66 -18.39
N ARG A 292 -3.94 -5.02 -19.65
CA ARG A 292 -2.90 -4.89 -20.67
C ARG A 292 -3.35 -4.00 -21.83
N ALA A 293 -4.50 -3.33 -21.69
CA ALA A 293 -5.09 -2.47 -22.73
C ALA A 293 -4.42 -1.09 -22.77
N THR A 294 -3.09 -1.08 -22.80
CA THR A 294 -2.25 0.12 -22.84
C THR A 294 -1.17 -0.08 -23.89
N PRO A 295 -0.57 1.01 -24.42
CA PRO A 295 0.39 0.89 -25.53
C PRO A 295 1.60 0.00 -25.28
N ARG A 296 2.08 -0.09 -24.03
CA ARG A 296 3.23 -0.92 -23.66
C ARG A 296 2.87 -2.17 -22.87
N ALA A 297 1.57 -2.52 -22.86
CA ALA A 297 1.01 -3.76 -22.29
C ALA A 297 1.65 -4.20 -20.97
N ASP A 298 2.61 -5.12 -20.99
CA ASP A 298 3.19 -5.70 -19.77
C ASP A 298 4.03 -4.70 -18.97
N LEU A 299 4.72 -3.76 -19.62
CA LEU A 299 5.49 -2.74 -18.90
C LEU A 299 4.57 -1.78 -18.15
N ASP A 300 3.52 -1.34 -18.80
CA ASP A 300 2.52 -0.47 -18.16
C ASP A 300 1.82 -1.20 -17.04
N ARG A 301 1.53 -2.50 -17.21
CA ARG A 301 0.95 -3.32 -16.14
C ARG A 301 1.86 -3.36 -14.91
N MET A 302 3.17 -3.53 -15.08
CA MET A 302 4.12 -3.51 -13.96
C MET A 302 4.12 -2.15 -13.24
N ILE A 303 4.06 -1.07 -14.00
CA ILE A 303 3.98 0.29 -13.45
C ILE A 303 2.68 0.45 -12.66
N ASN A 304 1.56 0.03 -13.25
CA ASN A 304 0.24 0.10 -12.62
C ASN A 304 0.21 -0.70 -11.29
N GLN A 305 0.81 -1.89 -11.28
CA GLN A 305 0.90 -2.72 -10.08
C GLN A 305 1.68 -2.01 -8.97
N ARG A 306 2.84 -1.41 -9.29
CA ARG A 306 3.63 -0.66 -8.31
C ARG A 306 2.88 0.57 -7.78
N GLN A 307 2.24 1.32 -8.69
CA GLN A 307 1.43 2.50 -8.31
C GLN A 307 0.26 2.09 -7.41
N PHE A 308 -0.41 1.00 -7.77
CA PHE A 308 -1.53 0.49 -6.99
C PHE A 308 -1.05 0.03 -5.60
N MET A 309 0.06 -0.70 -5.51
CA MET A 309 0.63 -1.15 -4.23
C MET A 309 0.92 0.05 -3.31
N SER A 310 1.52 1.11 -3.86
CA SER A 310 1.77 2.34 -3.09
C SER A 310 0.48 2.98 -2.60
N ALA A 311 -0.54 3.02 -3.45
CA ALA A 311 -1.85 3.59 -3.09
C ALA A 311 -2.57 2.72 -2.04
N LEU A 312 -2.46 1.40 -2.15
CA LEU A 312 -3.02 0.44 -1.20
C LEU A 312 -2.39 0.62 0.19
N LEU A 313 -1.06 0.75 0.25
CA LEU A 313 -0.35 0.99 1.50
C LEU A 313 -0.79 2.31 2.14
N ARG A 314 -0.84 3.40 1.35
CA ARG A 314 -1.33 4.70 1.84
C ARG A 314 -2.77 4.60 2.35
N ARG A 315 -3.61 3.81 1.68
CA ARG A 315 -5.00 3.59 2.14
C ARG A 315 -5.04 2.85 3.47
N ALA A 316 -4.24 1.80 3.60
CA ALA A 316 -4.17 1.01 4.84
C ALA A 316 -3.71 1.86 6.04
N GLU A 317 -2.85 2.85 5.79
CA GLU A 317 -2.34 3.77 6.82
C GLU A 317 -3.28 4.95 7.12
N SER A 318 -4.29 5.16 6.29
CA SER A 318 -5.10 6.38 6.35
C SER A 318 -5.95 6.46 7.61
N PRO A 319 -6.24 7.70 8.09
CA PRO A 319 -7.19 7.88 9.20
C PRO A 319 -8.56 7.27 8.93
N ALA A 320 -8.99 7.20 7.67
CA ALA A 320 -10.27 6.61 7.30
C ALA A 320 -10.36 5.11 7.66
N VAL A 321 -9.21 4.43 7.74
CA VAL A 321 -9.14 3.04 8.21
C VAL A 321 -9.01 3.00 9.74
N TRP A 322 -8.05 3.74 10.29
CA TRP A 322 -7.71 3.66 11.71
C TRP A 322 -8.76 4.27 12.64
N LEU A 323 -9.53 5.27 12.19
CA LEU A 323 -10.59 5.89 13.00
C LEU A 323 -11.93 5.14 12.92
N ASN A 324 -12.00 4.07 12.12
CA ASN A 324 -13.22 3.27 11.96
C ASN A 324 -13.05 1.93 12.70
N PRO A 325 -13.69 1.74 13.88
CA PRO A 325 -13.52 0.51 14.65
C PRO A 325 -13.95 -0.78 13.93
N TRP A 326 -14.93 -0.69 13.00
CA TRP A 326 -15.35 -1.84 12.20
C TRP A 326 -14.21 -2.39 11.33
N ARG A 327 -13.32 -1.50 10.87
CA ARG A 327 -12.17 -1.88 10.06
C ARG A 327 -11.05 -2.54 10.87
N TRP A 328 -11.02 -2.34 12.18
CA TRP A 328 -10.07 -3.02 13.06
C TRP A 328 -10.27 -4.54 13.08
N TYR A 329 -11.48 -4.99 12.74
CA TYR A 329 -11.78 -6.41 12.63
C TYR A 329 -11.77 -6.85 11.16
N SER A 330 -12.45 -6.12 10.27
CA SER A 330 -12.67 -6.54 8.89
C SER A 330 -11.38 -6.53 8.05
N VAL A 331 -10.49 -5.52 8.23
CA VAL A 331 -9.25 -5.42 7.44
C VAL A 331 -8.24 -6.53 7.81
N PRO A 332 -7.88 -6.74 9.09
CA PRO A 332 -6.98 -7.85 9.43
C PRO A 332 -7.53 -9.23 9.06
N ARG A 333 -8.84 -9.42 9.22
CA ARG A 333 -9.50 -10.68 8.83
C ARG A 333 -9.40 -10.90 7.32
N ALA A 334 -9.70 -9.88 6.53
CA ALA A 334 -9.61 -9.97 5.06
C ALA A 334 -8.17 -10.20 4.61
N ALA A 335 -7.20 -9.54 5.25
CA ALA A 335 -5.78 -9.74 4.95
C ALA A 335 -5.34 -11.17 5.27
N ALA A 336 -5.71 -11.70 6.44
CA ALA A 336 -5.37 -13.07 6.83
C ALA A 336 -6.01 -14.10 5.88
N ALA A 337 -7.26 -13.87 5.48
CA ALA A 337 -7.97 -14.75 4.56
C ALA A 337 -7.42 -14.68 3.12
N ALA A 338 -6.90 -13.50 2.73
CA ALA A 338 -6.39 -13.25 1.39
C ALA A 338 -5.01 -13.88 1.14
N LEU A 339 -4.24 -14.09 2.20
CA LEU A 339 -2.83 -14.50 2.11
C LEU A 339 -2.64 -15.99 2.34
N THR A 340 -1.83 -16.60 1.48
CA THR A 340 -1.21 -17.90 1.74
C THR A 340 0.26 -17.65 2.01
N VAL A 341 0.78 -18.15 3.13
CA VAL A 341 2.15 -17.91 3.57
C VAL A 341 2.93 -19.22 3.77
N ASP A 342 4.24 -19.13 3.91
CA ASP A 342 5.06 -20.29 4.26
C ASP A 342 4.75 -20.78 5.68
N GLN A 343 5.11 -22.03 5.96
CA GLN A 343 4.82 -22.65 7.27
C GLN A 343 5.46 -21.93 8.46
N GLY A 344 6.61 -21.27 8.23
CA GLY A 344 7.34 -20.56 9.27
C GLY A 344 6.90 -19.11 9.47
N ALA A 345 6.02 -18.61 8.63
CA ALA A 345 5.58 -17.21 8.73
C ALA A 345 4.50 -17.05 9.79
N HIS A 346 4.65 -16.03 10.60
CA HIS A 346 3.72 -15.65 11.65
C HIS A 346 3.21 -14.23 11.43
N VAL A 347 2.15 -13.87 12.14
CA VAL A 347 1.55 -12.53 12.04
C VAL A 347 2.58 -11.42 12.35
N PHE A 348 3.54 -11.70 13.22
CA PHE A 348 4.58 -10.72 13.56
C PHE A 348 5.56 -10.49 12.40
N ASP A 349 5.83 -11.53 11.61
CA ASP A 349 6.67 -11.41 10.41
C ASP A 349 5.96 -10.56 9.35
N LEU A 350 4.66 -10.77 9.17
CA LEU A 350 3.82 -9.95 8.29
C LEU A 350 3.73 -8.50 8.79
N ALA A 351 3.63 -8.29 10.10
CA ALA A 351 3.62 -6.95 10.67
C ALA A 351 4.96 -6.24 10.43
N ARG A 352 6.07 -6.96 10.56
CA ARG A 352 7.42 -6.43 10.27
C ARG A 352 7.55 -6.07 8.78
N LEU A 353 7.03 -6.93 7.89
CA LEU A 353 6.98 -6.66 6.44
C LEU A 353 6.17 -5.38 6.16
N GLY A 354 4.97 -5.29 6.72
CA GLY A 354 4.11 -4.12 6.54
C GLY A 354 4.77 -2.84 7.05
N TRP A 355 5.43 -2.92 8.21
CA TRP A 355 6.17 -1.78 8.76
C TRP A 355 7.32 -1.33 7.85
N ALA A 356 8.07 -2.29 7.30
CA ALA A 356 9.18 -2.00 6.39
C ALA A 356 8.69 -1.37 5.09
N LEU A 357 7.55 -1.83 4.59
CA LEU A 357 6.95 -1.26 3.36
C LEU A 357 6.37 0.14 3.58
N HIS A 358 5.95 0.46 4.82
CA HIS A 358 5.50 1.80 5.19
C HIS A 358 6.61 2.85 5.04
N GLY A 359 7.87 2.49 5.28
CA GLY A 359 9.02 3.40 5.31
C GLY A 359 9.57 3.84 3.94
N HIS A 360 8.75 3.88 2.91
CA HIS A 360 9.13 4.26 1.53
C HIS A 360 10.24 3.36 0.97
N PRO A 361 9.92 2.11 0.64
CA PRO A 361 10.92 1.19 0.08
C PRO A 361 11.46 1.68 -1.26
N THR A 362 12.70 1.33 -1.55
CA THR A 362 13.31 1.56 -2.86
C THR A 362 12.71 0.55 -3.83
N ALA A 363 11.89 1.03 -4.76
CA ALA A 363 11.20 0.18 -5.73
C ALA A 363 12.02 0.09 -7.03
N LEU A 364 12.35 -1.13 -7.42
CA LEU A 364 13.25 -1.44 -8.53
C LEU A 364 12.67 -2.54 -9.40
N THR A 365 13.22 -2.70 -10.59
CA THR A 365 13.03 -3.89 -11.43
C THR A 365 14.40 -4.55 -11.62
N VAL A 366 14.44 -5.87 -11.71
CA VAL A 366 15.69 -6.58 -12.04
C VAL A 366 16.24 -5.99 -13.35
N PRO A 367 17.54 -5.65 -13.40
CA PRO A 367 18.11 -5.03 -14.59
C PRO A 367 17.89 -5.87 -15.86
N ILE A 368 17.23 -5.28 -16.85
CA ILE A 368 16.87 -5.93 -18.10
C ILE A 368 18.01 -5.75 -19.09
N GLY A 369 18.48 -6.84 -19.68
CA GLY A 369 19.51 -6.84 -20.70
C GLY A 369 18.90 -6.78 -22.10
N GLU A 370 18.00 -7.71 -22.40
CA GLU A 370 17.43 -7.80 -23.73
C GLU A 370 16.01 -8.37 -23.74
N PHE A 371 15.29 -8.04 -24.79
CA PHE A 371 14.03 -8.69 -25.12
C PHE A 371 14.27 -9.56 -26.34
N THR A 372 13.99 -10.85 -26.24
CA THR A 372 14.25 -11.77 -27.33
C THR A 372 13.10 -12.78 -27.45
N THR A 373 13.10 -13.53 -28.52
CA THR A 373 12.13 -14.60 -28.76
C THR A 373 12.85 -15.93 -28.77
N THR A 374 12.33 -16.86 -27.98
CA THR A 374 12.86 -18.23 -27.89
C THR A 374 11.74 -19.20 -28.24
N ASP A 375 12.01 -20.48 -28.07
CA ASP A 375 11.03 -21.56 -28.23
C ASP A 375 9.81 -21.43 -27.28
N VAL A 376 9.99 -20.67 -26.18
CA VAL A 376 8.91 -20.43 -25.19
C VAL A 376 8.23 -19.04 -25.39
N GLY A 377 8.56 -18.37 -26.49
CA GLY A 377 7.99 -17.05 -26.79
C GLY A 377 8.86 -15.85 -26.34
N UNK A 378 8.50 -14.51 -26.09
CA UNK A 378 9.05 -13.59 -25.78
C UNK A 378 9.42 -13.72 -24.60
N VAL A 379 10.53 -13.45 -24.33
CA VAL A 379 11.17 -13.53 -23.02
C VAL A 379 12.00 -12.29 -22.72
N VAL A 380 12.27 -12.11 -21.43
CA VAL A 380 13.08 -11.01 -20.91
C VAL A 380 14.39 -11.60 -20.39
N GLY A 381 15.50 -11.26 -21.04
CA GLY A 381 16.84 -11.60 -20.52
C GLY A 381 17.32 -10.56 -19.52
N TRP A 382 17.95 -10.98 -18.43
CA TRP A 382 18.53 -10.04 -17.47
C TRP A 382 19.89 -9.55 -17.94
N ASN A 383 20.23 -8.32 -17.56
CA ASN A 383 21.62 -7.85 -17.64
C ASN A 383 22.38 -8.54 -16.50
N HIS A 384 23.14 -9.57 -16.83
CA HIS A 384 23.78 -10.45 -15.83
C HIS A 384 24.68 -9.70 -14.85
N ASP A 385 25.48 -8.75 -15.34
CA ASP A 385 26.43 -8.04 -14.48
C ASP A 385 25.69 -7.12 -13.49
N ALA A 386 24.76 -6.32 -13.99
CA ALA A 386 23.98 -5.40 -13.16
C ALA A 386 23.06 -6.17 -12.19
N ALA A 387 22.47 -7.28 -12.63
CA ALA A 387 21.63 -8.13 -11.78
C ALA A 387 22.47 -8.77 -10.67
N ALA A 388 23.68 -9.26 -11.00
CA ALA A 388 24.60 -9.84 -10.00
C ALA A 388 24.97 -8.79 -8.94
N GLU A 389 25.30 -7.56 -9.35
CA GLU A 389 25.60 -6.47 -8.42
C GLU A 389 24.41 -6.18 -7.49
N MET A 390 23.21 -6.14 -8.05
CA MET A 390 21.98 -5.91 -7.27
C MET A 390 21.79 -7.01 -6.22
N PHE A 391 21.87 -8.27 -6.63
CA PHE A 391 21.60 -9.39 -5.72
C PHE A 391 22.73 -9.58 -4.70
N ASP A 392 23.98 -9.31 -5.06
CA ASP A 392 25.11 -9.32 -4.12
C ASP A 392 24.95 -8.24 -3.04
N ALA A 393 24.49 -7.05 -3.43
CA ALA A 393 24.20 -5.99 -2.47
C ALA A 393 23.09 -6.41 -1.50
N LEU A 394 22.03 -7.05 -2.01
CA LEU A 394 20.94 -7.56 -1.16
C LEU A 394 21.43 -8.69 -0.23
N ALA A 395 22.24 -9.61 -0.74
CA ALA A 395 22.81 -10.71 0.06
C ALA A 395 23.67 -10.18 1.21
N SER A 396 24.39 -9.09 0.96
CA SER A 396 25.29 -8.44 1.93
C SER A 396 24.58 -7.41 2.81
N ASP A 397 23.30 -7.14 2.56
CA ASP A 397 22.51 -6.12 3.24
C ASP A 397 23.17 -4.74 3.15
N THR A 398 23.56 -4.36 1.92
CA THR A 398 24.17 -3.08 1.58
C THR A 398 23.31 -2.34 0.55
N PRO A 399 23.43 -0.99 0.47
CA PRO A 399 22.69 -0.25 -0.54
C PRO A 399 23.00 -0.71 -1.95
N ILE A 400 21.99 -0.80 -2.79
CA ILE A 400 22.13 -1.20 -4.19
C ILE A 400 22.89 -0.10 -4.95
N PRO A 401 23.98 -0.44 -5.69
CA PRO A 401 24.72 0.55 -6.45
C PRO A 401 23.87 1.28 -7.49
N ALA A 402 24.18 2.57 -7.73
CA ALA A 402 23.41 3.41 -8.65
C ALA A 402 23.43 2.88 -10.10
N ASP A 403 24.52 2.34 -10.53
CA ASP A 403 24.69 1.75 -11.87
C ASP A 403 23.83 0.50 -12.09
N ALA A 404 23.39 -0.17 -11.04
CA ALA A 404 22.41 -1.26 -11.15
C ALA A 404 21.01 -0.76 -11.50
N PHE A 405 20.76 0.56 -11.39
CA PHE A 405 19.49 1.18 -11.77
C PHE A 405 19.45 1.63 -13.24
N ASP A 406 20.59 1.80 -13.87
CA ASP A 406 20.73 2.42 -15.19
C ASP A 406 20.53 1.41 -16.34
N GLY A 407 19.55 0.55 -16.21
CA GLY A 407 19.05 -0.23 -17.35
C GLY A 407 18.30 0.68 -18.34
N PRO A 408 18.19 0.30 -19.60
CA PRO A 408 17.45 1.12 -20.57
C PRO A 408 16.01 1.32 -20.09
N PRO A 409 15.43 2.52 -20.33
CA PRO A 409 14.11 2.86 -19.84
C PRO A 409 12.99 2.00 -20.43
#